data_21df4e7e0dfcf1484d37e89470881c89
#
_entry.id   21df4e7e0dfcf1484d37e89470881c89
#
_cell.length_a   1.000
_cell.length_b   1.000
_cell.length_c   1.000
_cell.angle_alpha   90.00
_cell.angle_beta   90.00
_cell.angle_gamma   90.00
#
_symmetry.space_group_name_H-M   'P 1'
#
loop_
_entity.id
_entity.type
_entity.pdbx_description
1 polymer ?
#
loop_
_entity_poly.entity_id
_entity_poly.type
_entity_poly.pdbx_seq_one_letter_code
_entity_poly.pdbx_strand_id
1 'polypeptide(L)'
;MKLNMFEREDRKSLLADMRLDCGIVFTDEDFSITVVAVPACGRTDSAFVHVAVAQCSPGDVFKRKRGELVALERWMNGCTLSVRRNGRCLQDVAQDTIDFLTM
;
A
#
# COMPACT_ATOMS: atom_id res chain seq x y z
N MET A 1 -4.78 -7.25 -17.40
CA MET A 1 -5.25 -8.60 -17.07
C MET A 1 -6.11 -8.54 -15.81
N LYS A 2 -7.28 -9.12 -15.84
CA LYS A 2 -8.17 -9.16 -14.67
C LYS A 2 -7.62 -10.15 -13.65
N LEU A 3 -7.85 -9.89 -12.37
CA LEU A 3 -7.55 -10.83 -11.30
C LEU A 3 -8.41 -12.08 -11.47
N ASN A 4 -7.83 -13.26 -11.25
CA ASN A 4 -8.61 -14.49 -11.18
C ASN A 4 -9.38 -14.56 -9.86
N MET A 5 -10.21 -15.60 -9.69
CA MET A 5 -11.07 -15.73 -8.51
C MET A 5 -10.25 -15.80 -7.21
N PHE A 6 -9.15 -16.56 -7.20
CA PHE A 6 -8.28 -16.71 -6.03
C PHE A 6 -7.62 -15.38 -5.66
N GLU A 7 -7.14 -14.65 -6.64
CA GLU A 7 -6.52 -13.34 -6.43
C GLU A 7 -7.53 -12.32 -5.88
N ARG A 8 -8.78 -12.36 -6.35
CA ARG A 8 -9.85 -11.51 -5.83
C ARG A 8 -10.14 -11.78 -4.36
N GLU A 9 -10.21 -13.06 -3.99
CA GLU A 9 -10.45 -13.46 -2.61
C GLU A 9 -9.28 -13.04 -1.71
N ASP A 10 -8.04 -13.26 -2.16
CA ASP A 10 -6.85 -12.85 -1.43
C ASP A 10 -6.83 -11.33 -1.21
N ARG A 11 -7.14 -10.56 -2.25
CA ARG A 11 -7.18 -9.10 -2.15
C ARG A 11 -8.21 -8.64 -1.13
N LYS A 12 -9.42 -9.22 -1.14
CA LYS A 12 -10.46 -8.86 -0.18
C LYS A 12 -10.06 -9.21 1.24
N SER A 13 -9.47 -10.38 1.44
CA SER A 13 -9.00 -10.84 2.74
C SER A 13 -7.90 -9.92 3.28
N LEU A 14 -6.92 -9.60 2.47
CA LEU A 14 -5.81 -8.72 2.85
C LEU A 14 -6.29 -7.29 3.12
N LEU A 15 -7.24 -6.78 2.34
CA LEU A 15 -7.85 -5.48 2.60
C LEU A 15 -8.55 -5.45 3.96
N ALA A 16 -9.27 -6.51 4.30
CA ALA A 16 -9.94 -6.60 5.59
C ALA A 16 -8.92 -6.60 6.73
N ASP A 17 -7.85 -7.38 6.61
CA ASP A 17 -6.78 -7.44 7.60
C ASP A 17 -6.08 -6.08 7.77
N MET A 18 -5.78 -5.42 6.66
CA MET A 18 -5.16 -4.10 6.67
C MET A 18 -6.06 -3.07 7.37
N ARG A 19 -7.37 -3.10 7.11
CA ARG A 19 -8.33 -2.19 7.74
C ARG A 19 -8.46 -2.43 9.23
N LEU A 20 -8.37 -3.69 9.68
CA LEU A 20 -8.35 -4.03 11.10
C LEU A 20 -7.14 -3.40 11.80
N ASP A 21 -6.02 -3.26 11.07
CA ASP A 21 -4.81 -2.62 11.58
C ASP A 21 -4.79 -1.11 11.30
N CYS A 22 -5.94 -0.52 10.97
CA CYS A 22 -6.10 0.92 10.73
C CYS A 22 -5.29 1.45 9.55
N GLY A 23 -5.00 0.60 8.56
CA GLY A 23 -4.23 0.96 7.38
C GLY A 23 -5.08 1.53 6.25
N ILE A 24 -4.39 2.06 5.25
CA ILE A 24 -5.01 2.57 4.01
C ILE A 24 -4.26 2.07 2.78
N VAL A 25 -4.96 2.07 1.65
CA VAL A 25 -4.37 1.87 0.32
C VAL A 25 -4.51 3.17 -0.45
N PHE A 26 -3.41 3.63 -1.03
CA PHE A 26 -3.39 4.85 -1.84
C PHE A 26 -2.77 4.54 -3.20
N THR A 27 -3.45 4.92 -4.28
CA THR A 27 -3.00 4.66 -5.65
C THR A 27 -2.81 5.98 -6.40
N ASP A 28 -1.65 6.11 -7.06
CA ASP A 28 -1.39 7.17 -8.01
C ASP A 28 -1.35 6.57 -9.41
N GLU A 29 -2.38 6.83 -10.20
CA GLU A 29 -2.51 6.25 -11.54
C GLU A 29 -1.53 6.88 -12.53
N ASP A 30 -1.16 8.14 -12.35
CA ASP A 30 -0.23 8.84 -13.24
C ASP A 30 1.16 8.19 -13.22
N PHE A 31 1.60 7.74 -12.05
CA PHE A 31 2.89 7.06 -11.89
C PHE A 31 2.76 5.55 -11.76
N SER A 32 1.54 5.01 -11.82
CA SER A 32 1.27 3.58 -11.70
C SER A 32 1.85 2.97 -10.42
N ILE A 33 1.68 3.68 -9.30
CA ILE A 33 2.20 3.29 -7.99
C ILE A 33 1.04 3.07 -7.03
N THR A 34 1.09 1.98 -6.29
CA THR A 34 0.16 1.70 -5.17
C THR A 34 0.95 1.63 -3.88
N VAL A 35 0.48 2.32 -2.85
CA VAL A 35 1.09 2.34 -1.52
C VAL A 35 0.09 1.83 -0.51
N VAL A 36 0.52 0.87 0.32
CA VAL A 36 -0.21 0.44 1.52
C VAL A 36 0.52 1.05 2.71
N ALA A 37 -0.19 1.81 3.54
CA ALA A 37 0.36 2.45 4.73
C ALA A 37 -0.42 1.97 5.95
N VAL A 38 0.26 1.33 6.90
CA VAL A 38 -0.35 0.75 8.08
C VAL A 38 0.41 1.22 9.33
N PRO A 39 -0.29 1.77 10.33
CA PRO A 39 0.38 2.17 11.58
C PRO A 39 1.06 0.97 12.22
N ALA A 40 2.24 1.19 12.78
CA ALA A 40 2.95 0.13 13.49
C ALA A 40 2.08 -0.41 14.64
N CYS A 41 2.08 -1.73 14.81
CA CYS A 41 1.26 -2.43 15.81
C CYS A 41 -0.24 -2.21 15.65
N GLY A 42 -0.72 -1.76 14.49
CA GLY A 42 -2.13 -1.49 14.24
C GLY A 42 -2.73 -0.36 15.07
N ARG A 43 -1.92 0.52 15.61
CA ARG A 43 -2.35 1.61 16.50
C ARG A 43 -2.31 2.95 15.79
N THR A 44 -3.45 3.65 15.81
CA THR A 44 -3.59 4.95 15.14
C THR A 44 -2.69 6.04 15.72
N ASP A 45 -2.25 5.89 16.98
CA ASP A 45 -1.36 6.81 17.65
C ASP A 45 0.12 6.46 17.52
N SER A 46 0.45 5.42 16.75
CA SER A 46 1.84 4.99 16.57
C SER A 46 2.67 6.07 15.89
N ALA A 47 3.92 6.24 16.36
CA ALA A 47 4.87 7.18 15.77
C ALA A 47 5.40 6.70 14.41
N PHE A 48 5.28 5.41 14.12
CA PHE A 48 5.79 4.80 12.89
C PHE A 48 4.68 4.22 12.03
N VAL A 49 4.92 4.21 10.73
CA VAL A 49 4.02 3.64 9.73
C VAL A 49 4.83 2.66 8.88
N HIS A 50 4.28 1.47 8.68
CA HIS A 50 4.84 0.49 7.74
C HIS A 50 4.27 0.77 6.36
N VAL A 51 5.15 0.93 5.38
CA VAL A 51 4.76 1.28 4.02
C VAL A 51 5.21 0.18 3.07
N ALA A 52 4.28 -0.34 2.28
CA ALA A 52 4.55 -1.29 1.21
C ALA A 52 4.18 -0.64 -0.13
N VAL A 53 5.01 -0.86 -1.15
CA VAL A 53 4.85 -0.20 -2.45
C VAL A 53 4.81 -1.25 -3.56
N ALA A 54 3.91 -1.05 -4.51
CA ALA A 54 3.89 -1.78 -5.78
C ALA A 54 3.92 -0.77 -6.91
N GLN A 55 4.85 -0.95 -7.84
CA GLN A 55 4.99 -0.07 -9.01
C GLN A 55 4.90 -0.91 -10.28
N CYS A 56 4.06 -0.48 -11.22
CA CYS A 56 3.95 -1.13 -12.52
C CYS A 56 5.20 -0.85 -13.35
N SER A 57 5.73 -1.89 -14.00
CA SER A 57 6.91 -1.73 -14.87
C SER A 57 6.58 -0.88 -16.09
N PRO A 58 7.55 -0.09 -16.59
CA PRO A 58 7.36 0.64 -17.84
C PRO A 58 7.00 -0.32 -18.98
N GLY A 59 5.99 0.04 -19.74
CA GLY A 59 5.49 -0.79 -20.83
C GLY A 59 4.37 -1.73 -20.47
N ASP A 60 4.16 -2.00 -19.19
CA ASP A 60 3.00 -2.79 -18.73
C ASP A 60 1.79 -1.90 -18.56
N VAL A 61 0.60 -2.48 -18.79
CA VAL A 61 -0.65 -1.78 -18.52
C VAL A 61 -0.92 -1.81 -17.02
N PHE A 62 -1.06 -0.63 -16.42
CA PHE A 62 -1.37 -0.53 -15.00
C PHE A 62 -2.79 -1.03 -14.71
N LYS A 63 -2.91 -1.93 -13.74
CA LYS A 63 -4.19 -2.43 -13.24
C LYS A 63 -4.26 -2.13 -11.74
N ARG A 64 -5.20 -1.28 -11.35
CA ARG A 64 -5.34 -0.81 -9.98
C ARG A 64 -5.47 -1.96 -8.97
N LYS A 65 -6.36 -2.92 -9.24
CA LYS A 65 -6.59 -4.06 -8.33
C LYS A 65 -5.37 -4.95 -8.23
N ARG A 66 -4.64 -5.13 -9.32
CA ARG A 66 -3.40 -5.90 -9.33
C ARG A 66 -2.32 -5.21 -8.48
N GLY A 67 -2.18 -3.89 -8.62
CA GLY A 67 -1.26 -3.11 -7.80
C GLY A 67 -1.61 -3.19 -6.32
N GLU A 68 -2.90 -3.10 -5.98
CA GLU A 68 -3.36 -3.24 -4.61
C GLU A 68 -3.00 -4.61 -4.04
N LEU A 69 -3.25 -5.68 -4.80
CA LEU A 69 -2.93 -7.04 -4.35
C LEU A 69 -1.43 -7.19 -4.08
N VAL A 70 -0.59 -6.74 -5.00
CA VAL A 70 0.88 -6.86 -4.85
C VAL A 70 1.36 -6.06 -3.62
N ALA A 71 0.88 -4.84 -3.44
CA ALA A 71 1.25 -4.02 -2.30
C ALA A 71 0.79 -4.64 -0.97
N LEU A 72 -0.43 -5.18 -0.94
CA LEU A 72 -0.97 -5.86 0.24
C LEU A 72 -0.19 -7.12 0.58
N GLU A 73 0.19 -7.91 -0.42
CA GLU A 73 1.02 -9.10 -0.20
C GLU A 73 2.39 -8.71 0.36
N ARG A 74 3.00 -7.65 -0.14
CA ARG A 74 4.28 -7.14 0.38
C ARG A 74 4.15 -6.70 1.83
N TRP A 75 3.08 -6.01 2.16
CA TRP A 75 2.80 -5.64 3.55
C TRP A 75 2.68 -6.88 4.44
N MET A 76 1.87 -7.85 4.04
CA MET A 76 1.65 -9.08 4.81
C MET A 76 2.94 -9.87 5.01
N ASN A 77 3.82 -9.88 4.02
CA ASN A 77 5.10 -10.59 4.06
C ASN A 77 6.21 -9.81 4.77
N GLY A 78 5.91 -8.63 5.29
CA GLY A 78 6.90 -7.80 5.98
C GLY A 78 7.86 -7.07 5.06
N CYS A 79 7.59 -7.03 3.76
CA CYS A 79 8.40 -6.29 2.77
C CYS A 79 8.02 -4.80 2.81
N THR A 80 8.30 -4.15 3.93
CA THR A 80 7.88 -2.78 4.21
C THR A 80 9.06 -1.92 4.62
N LEU A 81 8.85 -0.60 4.47
CA LEU A 81 9.72 0.42 5.05
C LEU A 81 9.00 1.01 6.27
N SER A 82 9.75 1.25 7.34
CA SER A 82 9.21 1.96 8.50
C SER A 82 9.50 3.44 8.34
N VAL A 83 8.45 4.24 8.35
CA VAL A 83 8.53 5.69 8.16
C VAL A 83 8.00 6.38 9.41
N ARG A 84 8.70 7.42 9.85
CA ARG A 84 8.24 8.23 10.97
C ARG A 84 7.05 9.08 10.53
N ARG A 85 5.97 9.03 11.31
CA ARG A 85 4.72 9.70 10.95
C ARG A 85 4.79 11.23 11.07
N ASN A 86 5.45 11.72 12.09
CA ASN A 86 5.63 13.17 12.35
C ASN A 86 4.31 13.96 12.39
N GLY A 87 3.26 13.36 12.97
CA GLY A 87 1.95 14.01 13.07
C GLY A 87 1.13 14.04 11.79
N ARG A 88 1.63 13.46 10.68
CA ARG A 88 0.90 13.43 9.40
C ARG A 88 -0.15 12.33 9.42
N CYS A 89 -1.21 12.48 8.62
CA CYS A 89 -2.16 11.40 8.42
C CYS A 89 -1.54 10.33 7.48
N LEU A 90 -2.14 9.13 7.45
CA LEU A 90 -1.62 8.03 6.64
C LEU A 90 -1.59 8.37 5.15
N GLN A 91 -2.60 9.09 4.67
CA GLN A 91 -2.65 9.52 3.27
C GLN A 91 -1.47 10.43 2.91
N ASP A 92 -1.09 11.33 3.80
CA ASP A 92 0.06 12.21 3.60
C ASP A 92 1.36 11.41 3.60
N VAL A 93 1.49 10.40 4.47
CA VAL A 93 2.65 9.51 4.46
C VAL A 93 2.74 8.74 3.14
N ALA A 94 1.61 8.23 2.65
CA ALA A 94 1.57 7.53 1.38
C ALA A 94 1.94 8.46 0.21
N GLN A 95 1.42 9.67 0.19
CA GLN A 95 1.74 10.66 -0.84
C GLN A 95 3.22 11.05 -0.81
N ASP A 96 3.78 11.26 0.38
CA ASP A 96 5.21 11.55 0.52
C ASP A 96 6.08 10.41 0.00
N THR A 97 5.66 9.17 0.20
CA THR A 97 6.35 8.00 -0.34
C THR A 97 6.36 8.03 -1.86
N ILE A 98 5.23 8.33 -2.48
CA ILE A 98 5.13 8.45 -3.94
C ILE A 98 6.01 9.60 -4.44
N ASP A 99 5.95 10.75 -3.79
CA ASP A 99 6.76 11.92 -4.15
C ASP A 99 8.25 11.59 -4.11
N PHE A 100 8.69 10.87 -3.09
CA PHE A 100 10.08 10.42 -2.96
C PHE A 100 10.48 9.49 -4.12
N LEU A 101 9.61 8.56 -4.50
CA LEU A 101 9.89 7.59 -5.55
C LEU A 101 9.86 8.21 -6.95
N THR A 102 9.21 9.34 -7.11
CA THR A 102 9.03 10.01 -8.41
C THR A 102 9.90 11.27 -8.57
N MET A 103 10.77 11.50 -7.61
CA MET A 103 11.74 12.62 -7.68
C MET A 103 12.72 12.47 -8.84
#